data_15deac201d189838fe028e4590065a27
#
_entry.id   15deac201d189838fe028e4590065a27
#
_cell.length_a   1.000
_cell.length_b   1.000
_cell.length_c   1.000
_cell.angle_alpha   90.00
_cell.angle_beta   90.00
_cell.angle_gamma   90.00
#
_symmetry.space_group_name_H-M   'P 1'
#
loop_
_entity.id
_entity.type
_entity.pdbx_description
1 polymer ?
#
loop_
_entity_poly.entity_id
_entity_poly.type
_entity_poly.pdbx_seq_one_letter_code
_entity_poly.pdbx_strand_id
1 'polypeptide(L)'
;MSEESTWVLQAQQGDDEAFTRLVEHYQTPVYNLCYRMLGEPEAAEDASQEAFMRAYQNISRYDRQRPFATWLLSITAHYCIDRLRRRKFGFISLDDEGEDDDRPFELPDANAINPEHATVQREEQAQVHEALQGLDATDRAAIVLRYWYDFSEIEISENLGLTVSAVKSRLFRARKAVARLLQKNAPAPHLERMPYGSPAL
;
A
#
# COMPACT_ATOMS: atom_id res chain seq x y z
N MET A 1 -17.38 20.58 -13.67
CA MET A 1 -16.00 20.22 -13.26
C MET A 1 -16.07 19.81 -11.79
N SER A 2 -15.37 18.75 -11.39
CA SER A 2 -15.29 18.39 -9.97
C SER A 2 -14.45 19.42 -9.20
N GLU A 3 -14.61 19.54 -7.89
CA GLU A 3 -13.78 20.41 -7.04
C GLU A 3 -12.29 20.08 -7.21
N GLU A 4 -11.96 18.79 -7.24
CA GLU A 4 -10.60 18.29 -7.50
C GLU A 4 -10.01 18.86 -8.80
N SER A 5 -10.77 18.82 -9.91
CA SER A 5 -10.29 19.36 -11.19
C SER A 5 -9.98 20.85 -11.12
N THR A 6 -10.69 21.59 -10.27
CA THR A 6 -10.45 23.00 -10.03
C THR A 6 -9.15 23.22 -9.23
N TRP A 7 -8.97 22.45 -8.13
CA TRP A 7 -7.74 22.52 -7.33
C TRP A 7 -6.50 22.15 -8.15
N VAL A 8 -6.59 21.11 -8.98
CA VAL A 8 -5.48 20.72 -9.86
C VAL A 8 -5.13 21.84 -10.83
N LEU A 9 -6.12 22.48 -11.46
CA LEU A 9 -5.87 23.59 -12.37
C LEU A 9 -5.20 24.79 -11.68
N GLN A 10 -5.69 25.17 -10.49
CA GLN A 10 -5.13 26.26 -9.71
C GLN A 10 -3.70 25.94 -9.23
N ALA A 11 -3.47 24.72 -8.74
CA ALA A 11 -2.14 24.28 -8.32
C ALA A 11 -1.13 24.28 -9.49
N GLN A 12 -1.57 23.91 -10.72
CA GLN A 12 -0.72 24.03 -11.92
C GLN A 12 -0.36 25.48 -12.25
N GLN A 13 -1.16 26.45 -11.81
CA GLN A 13 -0.92 27.88 -11.98
C GLN A 13 -0.06 28.47 -10.85
N GLY A 14 0.35 27.65 -9.87
CA GLY A 14 1.20 28.05 -8.75
C GLY A 14 0.41 28.46 -7.51
N ASP A 15 -0.85 28.07 -7.39
CA ASP A 15 -1.66 28.28 -6.19
C ASP A 15 -1.33 27.19 -5.16
N ASP A 16 -0.56 27.57 -4.12
CA ASP A 16 -0.13 26.70 -3.04
C ASP A 16 -1.31 26.25 -2.16
N GLU A 17 -2.33 27.08 -2.00
CA GLU A 17 -3.52 26.74 -1.22
C GLU A 17 -4.34 25.64 -1.90
N ALA A 18 -4.45 25.69 -3.22
CA ALA A 18 -5.08 24.65 -4.01
C ALA A 18 -4.31 23.33 -3.92
N PHE A 19 -2.96 23.38 -3.92
CA PHE A 19 -2.17 22.17 -3.71
C PHE A 19 -2.33 21.61 -2.29
N THR A 20 -2.43 22.46 -1.26
CA THR A 20 -2.69 22.04 0.11
C THR A 20 -4.01 21.27 0.22
N ARG A 21 -5.06 21.69 -0.47
CA ARG A 21 -6.35 20.96 -0.52
C ARG A 21 -6.20 19.59 -1.18
N LEU A 22 -5.35 19.46 -2.20
CA LEU A 22 -5.03 18.16 -2.81
C LEU A 22 -4.27 17.27 -1.80
N VAL A 23 -3.34 17.82 -1.02
CA VAL A 23 -2.63 17.07 0.03
C VAL A 23 -3.63 16.57 1.08
N GLU A 24 -4.49 17.43 1.61
CA GLU A 24 -5.52 17.07 2.59
C GLU A 24 -6.45 15.97 2.08
N HIS A 25 -6.83 16.05 0.80
CA HIS A 25 -7.71 15.07 0.17
C HIS A 25 -7.03 13.71 -0.03
N TYR A 26 -5.74 13.70 -0.38
CA TYR A 26 -5.01 12.49 -0.74
C TYR A 26 -4.04 11.95 0.32
N GLN A 27 -3.89 12.62 1.49
CA GLN A 27 -2.96 12.18 2.54
C GLN A 27 -3.19 10.73 2.97
N THR A 28 -4.44 10.34 3.23
CA THR A 28 -4.77 8.98 3.67
C THR A 28 -4.48 7.93 2.61
N PRO A 29 -4.95 8.03 1.34
CA PRO A 29 -4.59 7.07 0.30
C PRO A 29 -3.09 6.99 0.03
N VAL A 30 -2.36 8.10 0.02
CA VAL A 30 -0.91 8.13 -0.20
C VAL A 30 -0.18 7.45 0.95
N TYR A 31 -0.50 7.80 2.21
CA TYR A 31 0.07 7.15 3.39
C TYR A 31 -0.20 5.63 3.39
N ASN A 32 -1.44 5.23 3.13
CA ASN A 32 -1.82 3.82 3.08
C ASN A 32 -1.07 3.03 2.00
N LEU A 33 -0.81 3.65 0.84
CA LEU A 33 0.04 3.04 -0.19
C LEU A 33 1.46 2.85 0.34
N CYS A 34 2.07 3.91 0.92
CA CYS A 34 3.41 3.87 1.48
C CYS A 34 3.53 2.79 2.57
N TYR A 35 2.56 2.72 3.48
CA TYR A 35 2.56 1.74 4.56
C TYR A 35 2.46 0.30 4.03
N ARG A 36 1.58 0.02 3.06
CA ARG A 36 1.51 -1.31 2.42
C ARG A 36 2.79 -1.67 1.68
N MET A 37 3.47 -0.69 1.13
CA MET A 37 4.74 -0.89 0.42
C MET A 37 5.92 -1.11 1.37
N LEU A 38 6.08 -0.27 2.40
CA LEU A 38 7.29 -0.18 3.21
C LEU A 38 7.21 -1.00 4.50
N GLY A 39 6.03 -1.13 5.09
CA GLY A 39 5.81 -1.95 6.27
C GLY A 39 5.92 -1.23 7.60
N GLU A 40 6.59 -0.09 7.65
CA GLU A 40 6.92 0.67 8.85
C GLU A 40 6.20 2.03 8.83
N PRO A 41 5.54 2.45 9.94
CA PRO A 41 4.79 3.71 10.00
C PRO A 41 5.65 4.93 9.69
N GLU A 42 6.82 5.07 10.32
CA GLU A 42 7.74 6.18 10.11
C GLU A 42 8.23 6.25 8.66
N ALA A 43 8.63 5.11 8.11
CA ALA A 43 9.03 5.03 6.70
C ALA A 43 7.88 5.39 5.76
N ALA A 44 6.64 5.12 6.14
CA ALA A 44 5.45 5.47 5.36
C ALA A 44 5.14 6.98 5.42
N GLU A 45 5.33 7.61 6.58
CA GLU A 45 5.18 9.07 6.75
C GLU A 45 6.21 9.81 5.90
N ASP A 46 7.49 9.46 6.03
CA ASP A 46 8.56 10.04 5.21
C ASP A 46 8.29 9.89 3.72
N ALA A 47 7.89 8.68 3.31
CA ALA A 47 7.61 8.39 1.91
C ALA A 47 6.39 9.16 1.39
N SER A 48 5.37 9.39 2.21
CA SER A 48 4.20 10.20 1.82
C SER A 48 4.57 11.66 1.66
N GLN A 49 5.36 12.24 2.56
CA GLN A 49 5.85 13.61 2.44
C GLN A 49 6.68 13.78 1.17
N GLU A 50 7.61 12.88 0.92
CA GLU A 50 8.45 12.92 -0.29
C GLU A 50 7.62 12.75 -1.58
N ALA A 51 6.58 11.89 -1.55
CA ALA A 51 5.68 11.72 -2.70
C ALA A 51 4.92 13.03 -3.02
N PHE A 52 4.42 13.74 -2.01
CA PHE A 52 3.78 15.03 -2.20
C PHE A 52 4.76 16.10 -2.66
N MET A 53 5.97 16.14 -2.13
CA MET A 53 7.02 17.05 -2.59
C MET A 53 7.33 16.84 -4.07
N ARG A 54 7.47 15.60 -4.50
CA ARG A 54 7.68 15.26 -5.93
C ARG A 54 6.48 15.60 -6.79
N ALA A 55 5.27 15.37 -6.29
CA ALA A 55 4.05 15.75 -6.99
C ALA A 55 3.98 17.27 -7.17
N TYR A 56 4.26 18.07 -6.13
CA TYR A 56 4.31 19.52 -6.20
C TYR A 56 5.32 20.02 -7.24
N GLN A 57 6.54 19.50 -7.23
CA GLN A 57 7.58 19.86 -8.18
C GLN A 57 7.23 19.52 -9.64
N ASN A 58 6.37 18.55 -9.86
CA ASN A 58 6.02 18.06 -11.19
C ASN A 58 4.60 18.38 -11.64
N ILE A 59 3.79 19.04 -10.80
CA ILE A 59 2.36 19.28 -11.08
C ILE A 59 2.14 20.09 -12.36
N SER A 60 3.05 21.02 -12.70
CA SER A 60 3.00 21.81 -13.93
C SER A 60 3.07 20.96 -15.19
N ARG A 61 3.63 19.74 -15.10
CA ARG A 61 3.78 18.79 -16.22
C ARG A 61 2.70 17.71 -16.22
N TYR A 62 1.81 17.70 -15.20
CA TYR A 62 0.76 16.72 -15.12
C TYR A 62 -0.27 16.89 -16.24
N ASP A 63 -0.57 15.79 -16.93
CA ASP A 63 -1.58 15.74 -17.99
C ASP A 63 -2.98 15.51 -17.37
N ARG A 64 -3.84 16.53 -17.46
CA ARG A 64 -5.20 16.51 -16.95
C ARG A 64 -6.15 15.55 -17.69
N GLN A 65 -5.73 14.90 -18.75
CA GLN A 65 -6.51 13.85 -19.41
C GLN A 65 -6.48 12.53 -18.62
N ARG A 66 -5.56 12.40 -17.66
CA ARG A 66 -5.45 11.26 -16.76
C ARG A 66 -6.04 11.59 -15.38
N PRO A 67 -6.59 10.62 -14.63
CA PRO A 67 -7.02 10.88 -13.26
C PRO A 67 -5.85 11.33 -12.38
N PHE A 68 -6.06 12.39 -11.58
CA PHE A 68 -5.00 12.90 -10.70
C PHE A 68 -4.56 11.86 -9.67
N ALA A 69 -5.52 11.10 -9.10
CA ALA A 69 -5.21 9.99 -8.21
C ALA A 69 -4.22 8.99 -8.81
N THR A 70 -4.46 8.57 -10.07
CA THR A 70 -3.58 7.62 -10.77
C THR A 70 -2.16 8.17 -10.91
N TRP A 71 -2.03 9.44 -11.28
CA TRP A 71 -0.73 10.09 -11.42
C TRP A 71 0.00 10.24 -10.08
N LEU A 72 -0.67 10.70 -9.02
CA LEU A 72 -0.09 10.86 -7.69
C LEU A 72 0.35 9.52 -7.09
N LEU A 73 -0.53 8.51 -7.14
CA LEU A 73 -0.22 7.17 -6.64
C LEU A 73 0.89 6.49 -7.44
N SER A 74 1.06 6.85 -8.72
CA SER A 74 2.20 6.42 -9.53
C SER A 74 3.52 6.95 -8.98
N ILE A 75 3.59 8.25 -8.68
CA ILE A 75 4.77 8.87 -8.07
C ILE A 75 5.11 8.18 -6.75
N THR A 76 4.09 7.96 -5.92
CA THR A 76 4.21 7.29 -4.63
C THR A 76 4.75 5.86 -4.76
N ALA A 77 4.17 5.06 -5.66
CA ALA A 77 4.59 3.68 -5.88
C ALA A 77 6.05 3.58 -6.38
N HIS A 78 6.45 4.44 -7.32
CA HIS A 78 7.83 4.49 -7.80
C HIS A 78 8.81 4.83 -6.68
N TYR A 79 8.51 5.84 -5.87
CA TYR A 79 9.35 6.19 -4.74
C TYR A 79 9.54 5.03 -3.77
N CYS A 80 8.45 4.35 -3.40
CA CYS A 80 8.51 3.19 -2.51
C CYS A 80 9.32 2.03 -3.12
N ILE A 81 9.14 1.74 -4.42
CA ILE A 81 9.93 0.71 -5.12
C ILE A 81 11.42 1.04 -5.06
N ASP A 82 11.80 2.28 -5.33
CA ASP A 82 13.19 2.71 -5.34
C ASP A 82 13.79 2.64 -3.92
N ARG A 83 13.05 3.05 -2.89
CA ARG A 83 13.46 2.95 -1.48
C ARG A 83 13.72 1.48 -1.10
N LEU A 84 12.79 0.56 -1.43
CA LEU A 84 12.94 -0.87 -1.18
C LEU A 84 14.13 -1.49 -1.93
N ARG A 85 14.34 -1.09 -3.18
CA ARG A 85 15.50 -1.56 -3.96
C ARG A 85 16.82 -1.12 -3.32
N ARG A 86 16.94 0.15 -2.89
CA ARG A 86 18.12 0.68 -2.22
C ARG A 86 18.42 -0.09 -0.91
N ARG A 87 17.40 -0.36 -0.08
CA ARG A 87 17.56 -1.19 1.14
C ARG A 87 18.11 -2.59 0.80
N LYS A 88 17.59 -3.23 -0.25
CA LYS A 88 18.01 -4.58 -0.66
C LYS A 88 19.44 -4.64 -1.19
N PHE A 89 19.95 -3.59 -1.82
CA PHE A 89 21.30 -3.55 -2.39
C PHE A 89 22.35 -3.00 -1.43
N GLY A 90 22.02 -2.77 -0.16
CA GLY A 90 22.98 -2.33 0.87
C GLY A 90 23.50 -0.90 0.70
N PHE A 91 22.87 -0.09 -0.14
CA PHE A 91 23.08 1.36 -0.21
C PHE A 91 22.31 2.05 0.92
N ILE A 92 22.49 1.59 2.16
CA ILE A 92 22.05 2.32 3.33
C ILE A 92 23.12 3.37 3.58
N SER A 93 22.76 4.63 3.39
CA SER A 93 23.50 5.72 4.03
C SER A 93 23.51 5.45 5.53
N LEU A 94 24.70 5.55 6.18
CA LEU A 94 24.93 5.24 7.58
C LEU A 94 24.18 6.14 8.59
N ASP A 95 23.18 6.87 8.16
CA ASP A 95 22.45 7.85 8.97
C ASP A 95 21.05 7.40 9.42
N ASP A 96 20.67 6.14 9.16
CA ASP A 96 19.35 5.61 9.55
C ASP A 96 19.53 4.51 10.63
N GLU A 97 20.10 4.87 11.78
CA GLU A 97 19.96 4.11 13.02
C GLU A 97 18.58 4.43 13.63
N GLY A 98 17.52 3.93 13.00
CA GLY A 98 16.19 3.93 13.58
C GLY A 98 16.12 2.85 14.66
N GLU A 99 15.97 3.25 15.91
CA GLU A 99 15.62 2.35 17.01
C GLU A 99 14.32 1.63 16.69
N ASP A 100 14.32 0.30 16.85
CA ASP A 100 13.12 -0.56 16.77
C ASP A 100 12.13 -0.16 17.88
N ASP A 101 11.25 0.80 17.62
CA ASP A 101 10.08 1.03 18.47
C ASP A 101 8.91 0.18 17.92
N ASP A 102 8.78 -0.99 18.49
CA ASP A 102 7.84 -2.05 18.15
C ASP A 102 6.40 -1.69 18.61
N ARG A 103 5.91 -0.49 18.26
CA ARG A 103 4.53 -0.08 18.52
C ARG A 103 3.67 -0.29 17.29
N PRO A 104 2.63 -1.14 17.37
CA PRO A 104 1.67 -1.28 16.28
C PRO A 104 0.95 0.07 16.09
N PHE A 105 1.15 0.70 14.94
CA PHE A 105 0.38 1.87 14.55
C PHE A 105 -1.06 1.46 14.30
N GLU A 106 -1.96 1.97 15.10
CA GLU A 106 -3.40 1.79 14.90
C GLU A 106 -3.86 2.66 13.73
N LEU A 107 -4.16 2.04 12.60
CA LEU A 107 -4.95 2.71 11.55
C LEU A 107 -6.28 3.12 12.20
N PRO A 108 -6.70 4.39 12.08
CA PRO A 108 -8.02 4.79 12.55
C PRO A 108 -9.07 4.00 11.77
N ASP A 109 -9.70 3.01 12.44
CA ASP A 109 -10.81 2.27 11.88
C ASP A 109 -12.09 3.09 12.08
N ALA A 110 -12.58 3.69 11.01
CA ALA A 110 -13.81 4.50 11.03
C ALA A 110 -15.08 3.68 11.35
N ASN A 111 -14.98 2.35 11.55
CA ASN A 111 -16.10 1.43 11.73
C ASN A 111 -16.01 0.52 12.98
N ALA A 112 -15.25 0.87 14.02
CA ALA A 112 -15.14 0.06 15.23
C ALA A 112 -16.44 0.10 16.08
N ILE A 113 -17.43 -0.73 15.70
CA ILE A 113 -18.69 -0.88 16.47
C ILE A 113 -18.67 -2.13 17.37
N ASN A 114 -17.72 -3.07 17.19
CA ASN A 114 -17.68 -4.30 17.99
C ASN A 114 -16.22 -4.74 18.27
N PRO A 115 -15.76 -4.78 19.55
CA PRO A 115 -14.37 -5.07 19.91
C PRO A 115 -13.89 -6.47 19.52
N GLU A 116 -14.75 -7.49 19.49
CA GLU A 116 -14.37 -8.85 19.10
C GLU A 116 -14.13 -8.93 17.57
N HIS A 117 -14.95 -8.28 16.77
CA HIS A 117 -14.75 -8.20 15.33
C HIS A 117 -13.51 -7.34 14.97
N ALA A 118 -13.23 -6.30 15.76
CA ALA A 118 -12.05 -5.46 15.55
C ALA A 118 -10.74 -6.25 15.75
N THR A 119 -10.69 -7.18 16.71
CA THR A 119 -9.50 -8.00 16.96
C THR A 119 -9.24 -8.96 15.79
N VAL A 120 -10.25 -9.66 15.30
CA VAL A 120 -10.12 -10.59 14.16
C VAL A 120 -9.72 -9.84 12.89
N GLN A 121 -10.32 -8.68 12.63
CA GLN A 121 -9.95 -7.85 11.47
C GLN A 121 -8.51 -7.33 11.56
N ARG A 122 -8.04 -6.96 12.75
CA ARG A 122 -6.64 -6.56 12.97
C ARG A 122 -5.65 -7.70 12.69
N GLU A 123 -5.97 -8.91 13.15
CA GLU A 123 -5.15 -10.09 12.87
C GLU A 123 -5.11 -10.42 11.38
N GLU A 124 -6.24 -10.37 10.69
CA GLU A 124 -6.30 -10.57 9.23
C GLU A 124 -5.52 -9.50 8.47
N GLN A 125 -5.62 -8.24 8.88
CA GLN A 125 -4.88 -7.14 8.28
C GLN A 125 -3.37 -7.29 8.50
N ALA A 126 -2.95 -7.69 9.70
CA ALA A 126 -1.55 -7.96 10.01
C ALA A 126 -0.99 -9.11 9.17
N GLN A 127 -1.75 -10.20 9.00
CA GLN A 127 -1.36 -11.33 8.15
C GLN A 127 -1.22 -10.92 6.67
N VAL A 128 -2.15 -10.13 6.15
CA VAL A 128 -2.06 -9.60 4.78
C VAL A 128 -0.85 -8.68 4.64
N HIS A 129 -0.61 -7.83 5.64
CA HIS A 129 0.53 -6.94 5.66
C HIS A 129 1.85 -7.73 5.62
N GLU A 130 2.03 -8.71 6.50
CA GLU A 130 3.21 -9.59 6.51
C GLU A 130 3.38 -10.32 5.17
N ALA A 131 2.28 -10.81 4.59
CA ALA A 131 2.32 -11.46 3.29
C ALA A 131 2.79 -10.53 2.16
N LEU A 132 2.40 -9.25 2.21
CA LEU A 132 2.88 -8.24 1.27
C LEU A 132 4.39 -7.99 1.44
N GLN A 133 4.90 -7.95 2.68
CA GLN A 133 6.32 -7.73 2.96
C GLN A 133 7.20 -8.86 2.38
N GLY A 134 6.67 -10.07 2.25
CA GLY A 134 7.36 -11.20 1.60
C GLY A 134 7.48 -11.13 0.07
N LEU A 135 6.85 -10.14 -0.59
CA LEU A 135 6.91 -9.98 -2.04
C LEU A 135 8.11 -9.11 -2.48
N ASP A 136 8.57 -9.34 -3.73
CA ASP A 136 9.45 -8.37 -4.39
C ASP A 136 8.76 -7.01 -4.53
N ALA A 137 9.53 -5.91 -4.47
CA ALA A 137 9.01 -4.54 -4.47
C ALA A 137 8.06 -4.26 -5.65
N THR A 138 8.38 -4.75 -6.85
CA THR A 138 7.56 -4.54 -8.05
C THR A 138 6.29 -5.40 -8.03
N ASP A 139 6.36 -6.63 -7.54
CA ASP A 139 5.21 -7.54 -7.41
C ASP A 139 4.25 -7.03 -6.32
N ARG A 140 4.82 -6.49 -5.21
CA ARG A 140 4.07 -5.83 -4.15
C ARG A 140 3.33 -4.60 -4.67
N ALA A 141 4.02 -3.71 -5.40
CA ALA A 141 3.39 -2.53 -6.00
C ALA A 141 2.24 -2.90 -6.94
N ALA A 142 2.45 -3.89 -7.82
CA ALA A 142 1.41 -4.34 -8.75
C ALA A 142 0.16 -4.86 -8.02
N ILE A 143 0.31 -5.65 -6.95
CA ILE A 143 -0.80 -6.14 -6.13
C ILE A 143 -1.51 -4.99 -5.41
N VAL A 144 -0.76 -4.10 -4.75
CA VAL A 144 -1.34 -2.99 -4.00
C VAL A 144 -2.11 -2.06 -4.93
N LEU A 145 -1.55 -1.64 -6.05
CA LEU A 145 -2.24 -0.81 -7.04
C LEU A 145 -3.49 -1.48 -7.59
N ARG A 146 -3.46 -2.80 -7.84
CA ARG A 146 -4.59 -3.55 -8.38
C ARG A 146 -5.75 -3.67 -7.40
N TYR A 147 -5.49 -4.02 -6.14
CA TYR A 147 -6.53 -4.47 -5.20
C TYR A 147 -6.98 -3.41 -4.19
N TRP A 148 -6.18 -2.37 -3.96
CA TRP A 148 -6.55 -1.26 -3.06
C TRP A 148 -6.85 0.04 -3.79
N TYR A 149 -6.40 0.17 -5.06
CA TYR A 149 -6.58 1.40 -5.84
C TYR A 149 -7.25 1.15 -7.20
N ASP A 150 -7.72 -0.08 -7.45
CA ASP A 150 -8.47 -0.47 -8.65
C ASP A 150 -7.80 -0.14 -9.99
N PHE A 151 -6.47 -0.03 -10.02
CA PHE A 151 -5.75 0.19 -11.27
C PHE A 151 -5.98 -0.98 -12.22
N SER A 152 -6.28 -0.67 -13.48
CA SER A 152 -6.28 -1.65 -14.55
C SER A 152 -4.88 -2.20 -14.84
N GLU A 153 -4.79 -3.34 -15.48
CA GLU A 153 -3.49 -3.91 -15.89
C GLU A 153 -2.75 -2.99 -16.87
N ILE A 154 -3.48 -2.20 -17.65
CA ILE A 154 -2.90 -1.20 -18.57
C ILE A 154 -2.28 -0.07 -17.76
N GLU A 155 -3.00 0.51 -16.82
CA GLU A 155 -2.48 1.58 -15.94
C GLU A 155 -1.27 1.10 -15.13
N ILE A 156 -1.30 -0.12 -14.59
CA ILE A 156 -0.14 -0.70 -13.90
C ILE A 156 1.03 -0.88 -14.86
N SER A 157 0.79 -1.30 -16.10
CA SER A 157 1.85 -1.49 -17.10
C SER A 157 2.53 -0.17 -17.47
N GLU A 158 1.76 0.87 -17.70
CA GLU A 158 2.27 2.22 -17.95
C GLU A 158 3.01 2.77 -16.74
N ASN A 159 2.44 2.57 -15.56
CA ASN A 159 2.98 3.04 -14.31
C ASN A 159 4.33 2.40 -13.98
N LEU A 160 4.43 1.09 -14.06
CA LEU A 160 5.64 0.36 -13.67
C LEU A 160 6.64 0.18 -14.82
N GLY A 161 6.37 0.71 -16.01
CA GLY A 161 7.22 0.54 -17.19
C GLY A 161 7.31 -0.93 -17.63
N LEU A 162 6.21 -1.67 -17.53
CA LEU A 162 6.11 -3.10 -17.85
C LEU A 162 5.18 -3.32 -19.04
N THR A 163 5.27 -4.48 -19.68
CA THR A 163 4.22 -4.91 -20.62
C THR A 163 3.00 -5.43 -19.86
N VAL A 164 1.81 -5.33 -20.43
CA VAL A 164 0.56 -5.86 -19.84
C VAL A 164 0.69 -7.36 -19.54
N SER A 165 1.35 -8.12 -20.41
CA SER A 165 1.62 -9.55 -20.19
C SER A 165 2.52 -9.78 -18.96
N ALA A 166 3.54 -8.94 -18.77
CA ALA A 166 4.40 -9.00 -17.58
C ALA A 166 3.62 -8.68 -16.31
N VAL A 167 2.72 -7.68 -16.35
CA VAL A 167 1.83 -7.33 -15.22
C VAL A 167 0.94 -8.52 -14.86
N LYS A 168 0.26 -9.15 -15.84
CA LYS A 168 -0.57 -10.35 -15.60
C LYS A 168 0.22 -11.47 -14.93
N SER A 169 1.42 -11.74 -15.43
CA SER A 169 2.28 -12.78 -14.88
C SER A 169 2.74 -12.46 -13.46
N ARG A 170 3.08 -11.19 -13.16
CA ARG A 170 3.45 -10.73 -11.83
C ARG A 170 2.28 -10.82 -10.86
N LEU A 171 1.10 -10.34 -11.23
CA LEU A 171 -0.12 -10.44 -10.42
C LEU A 171 -0.48 -11.89 -10.11
N PHE A 172 -0.33 -12.80 -11.09
CA PHE A 172 -0.57 -14.23 -10.86
C PHE A 172 0.40 -14.81 -9.82
N ARG A 173 1.72 -14.56 -9.97
CA ARG A 173 2.74 -15.03 -9.02
C ARG A 173 2.55 -14.44 -7.63
N ALA A 174 2.33 -13.14 -7.55
CA ALA A 174 2.16 -12.44 -6.31
C ALA A 174 0.93 -12.93 -5.54
N ARG A 175 -0.23 -13.13 -6.21
CA ARG A 175 -1.43 -13.75 -5.59
C ARG A 175 -1.13 -15.13 -5.04
N LYS A 176 -0.39 -15.94 -5.79
CA LYS A 176 -0.02 -17.30 -5.35
C LYS A 176 0.92 -17.27 -4.14
N ALA A 177 1.85 -16.32 -4.10
CA ALA A 177 2.76 -16.13 -2.97
C ALA A 177 2.00 -15.66 -1.71
N VAL A 178 1.13 -14.65 -1.83
CA VAL A 178 0.28 -14.18 -0.72
C VAL A 178 -0.60 -15.31 -0.20
N ALA A 179 -1.27 -16.06 -1.07
CA ALA A 179 -2.12 -17.18 -0.65
C ALA A 179 -1.34 -18.25 0.12
N ARG A 180 -0.10 -18.55 -0.27
CA ARG A 180 0.76 -19.50 0.47
C ARG A 180 1.17 -18.98 1.84
N LEU A 181 1.49 -17.70 1.95
CA LEU A 181 1.87 -17.08 3.22
C LEU A 181 0.69 -17.05 4.19
N LEU A 182 -0.49 -16.67 3.71
CA LEU A 182 -1.73 -16.69 4.50
C LEU A 182 -2.10 -18.12 4.96
N GLN A 183 -1.95 -19.13 4.11
CA GLN A 183 -2.20 -20.53 4.48
C GLN A 183 -1.20 -21.04 5.52
N LYS A 184 0.06 -20.61 5.48
CA LYS A 184 1.09 -21.01 6.45
C LYS A 184 0.81 -20.43 7.84
N ASN A 185 0.25 -19.22 7.90
CA ASN A 185 -0.06 -18.49 9.12
C ASN A 185 -1.50 -18.77 9.63
N ALA A 186 -2.32 -19.50 8.86
CA ALA A 186 -3.65 -19.91 9.31
C ALA A 186 -3.52 -20.81 10.54
N PRO A 187 -4.25 -20.54 11.65
CA PRO A 187 -4.26 -21.44 12.78
C PRO A 187 -4.71 -22.82 12.32
N ALA A 188 -3.99 -23.86 12.80
CA ALA A 188 -4.36 -25.24 12.50
C ALA A 188 -5.84 -25.44 12.87
N PRO A 189 -6.65 -26.09 12.01
CA PRO A 189 -8.04 -26.35 12.34
C PRO A 189 -8.08 -27.09 13.68
N HIS A 190 -8.74 -26.50 14.69
CA HIS A 190 -9.05 -27.18 15.92
C HIS A 190 -9.91 -28.40 15.56
N LEU A 191 -9.26 -29.54 15.39
CA LEU A 191 -9.94 -30.82 15.43
C LEU A 191 -10.42 -31.00 16.87
N GLU A 192 -11.63 -30.52 17.16
CA GLU A 192 -12.35 -30.93 18.35
C GLU A 192 -12.38 -32.45 18.32
N ARG A 193 -11.61 -33.07 19.23
CA ARG A 193 -11.73 -34.50 19.48
C ARG A 193 -13.16 -34.72 19.97
N MET A 194 -13.99 -35.22 19.08
CA MET A 194 -15.26 -35.81 19.48
C MET A 194 -14.98 -36.76 20.69
N PRO A 195 -15.61 -36.59 21.82
CA PRO A 195 -15.47 -37.55 22.91
C PRO A 195 -16.04 -38.87 22.42
N TYR A 196 -15.18 -39.89 22.36
CA TYR A 196 -15.59 -41.26 22.09
C TYR A 196 -16.65 -41.63 23.14
N GLY A 197 -17.88 -41.90 22.69
CA GLY A 197 -18.97 -42.36 23.49
C GLY A 197 -18.57 -43.66 24.20
N SER A 198 -18.74 -43.67 25.50
CA SER A 198 -18.66 -44.89 26.31
C SER A 198 -19.69 -45.91 25.83
N PRO A 199 -19.34 -47.20 25.70
CA PRO A 199 -20.33 -48.22 25.40
C PRO A 199 -21.26 -48.35 26.60
N ALA A 200 -22.58 -48.29 26.34
CA ALA A 200 -23.60 -48.65 27.29
C ALA A 200 -23.56 -50.15 27.59
N LEU A 201 -23.53 -50.49 28.85
CA LEU A 201 -23.96 -51.78 29.39
C LEU A 201 -25.45 -51.83 29.58
#